data_eb17740edb354ab659d2e00eae0cbc9a
#
_entry.id   eb17740edb354ab659d2e00eae0cbc9a
#
_cell.length_a   1.000
_cell.length_b   1.000
_cell.length_c   1.000
_cell.angle_alpha   90.00
_cell.angle_beta   90.00
_cell.angle_gamma   90.00
#
_symmetry.space_group_name_H-M   'P 1'
#
loop_
_entity.id
_entity.type
_entity.pdbx_description
1 polymer ?
#
loop_
_entity_poly.entity_id
_entity_poly.type
_entity_poly.pdbx_seq_one_letter_code
_entity_poly.pdbx_strand_id
1 'polypeptide(L)'
;VLDNVDAIDLNGDGKISYAMFMGQLGNVEAIYRTQYGVEDADAVITAAGKPALEYFDASNTDKYQVDQDGNWSATAANNYMTTNLSQYNESAGNMIKLVICNNDGMAEGVISALNDKGYNLGDGNCTTIPVFGVDATDAAKQLIADGKMTGTIKQDAEGMANGIAYLAMNIQAGKDLMADTDSFNISEKVSNKIYIPYATYTGE
;
A
#
# COMPACT_ATOMS: atom_id res chain seq x y z
N VAL A 1 -8.48 -1.68 -9.68
CA VAL A 1 -7.52 -0.99 -10.57
C VAL A 1 -7.50 -1.66 -11.92
N LEU A 2 -7.37 -2.98 -12.00
CA LEU A 2 -7.26 -3.70 -13.27
C LEU A 2 -8.48 -3.55 -14.18
N ASP A 3 -9.68 -3.61 -13.61
CA ASP A 3 -10.91 -3.48 -14.37
C ASP A 3 -11.11 -2.08 -14.96
N ASN A 4 -10.27 -1.10 -14.55
CA ASN A 4 -10.37 0.31 -14.91
C ASN A 4 -9.02 0.94 -15.28
N VAL A 5 -8.05 0.16 -15.80
CA VAL A 5 -6.73 0.71 -16.18
C VAL A 5 -6.88 1.90 -17.14
N ASP A 6 -7.80 1.84 -18.08
CA ASP A 6 -8.03 2.93 -19.03
C ASP A 6 -8.66 4.17 -18.34
N ALA A 7 -9.38 4.00 -17.23
CA ALA A 7 -9.98 5.11 -16.50
C ALA A 7 -8.97 5.86 -15.61
N ILE A 8 -7.87 5.21 -15.21
CA ILE A 8 -6.80 5.86 -14.46
C ILE A 8 -5.73 6.48 -15.35
N ASP A 9 -5.75 6.20 -16.65
CA ASP A 9 -4.88 6.84 -17.63
C ASP A 9 -5.38 8.24 -17.98
N LEU A 10 -5.23 9.19 -17.05
CA LEU A 10 -5.84 10.50 -17.08
C LEU A 10 -5.45 11.37 -18.28
N ASN A 11 -4.28 11.17 -18.88
CA ASN A 11 -3.80 11.91 -20.04
C ASN A 11 -3.85 11.11 -21.34
N GLY A 12 -4.26 9.83 -21.30
CA GLY A 12 -4.42 8.98 -22.47
C GLY A 12 -3.13 8.61 -23.17
N ASP A 13 -1.99 8.63 -22.46
CA ASP A 13 -0.67 8.28 -23.03
C ASP A 13 -0.39 6.77 -23.07
N GLY A 14 -1.31 5.97 -22.56
CA GLY A 14 -1.21 4.51 -22.51
C GLY A 14 -0.29 4.00 -21.40
N LYS A 15 0.12 4.86 -20.47
CA LYS A 15 1.02 4.53 -19.36
C LYS A 15 0.37 4.79 -18.03
N ILE A 16 0.72 4.02 -17.00
CA ILE A 16 0.29 4.25 -15.63
C ILE A 16 1.50 4.64 -14.80
N SER A 17 1.64 5.96 -14.58
CA SER A 17 2.67 6.50 -13.70
C SER A 17 2.29 6.29 -12.24
N TYR A 18 3.21 5.75 -11.43
CA TYR A 18 2.96 5.52 -10.02
C TYR A 18 3.95 6.26 -9.11
N ALA A 19 3.51 6.60 -7.91
CA ALA A 19 4.35 6.99 -6.78
C ALA A 19 4.34 5.89 -5.72
N MET A 20 5.51 5.63 -5.12
CA MET A 20 5.68 4.66 -4.03
C MET A 20 6.27 5.35 -2.81
N PHE A 21 5.61 5.18 -1.66
CA PHE A 21 6.06 5.72 -0.38
C PHE A 21 6.50 4.59 0.55
N MET A 22 7.80 4.57 0.86
CA MET A 22 8.44 3.56 1.69
C MET A 22 8.57 4.04 3.13
N GLY A 23 8.21 3.19 4.09
CA GLY A 23 8.16 3.56 5.50
C GLY A 23 9.52 3.71 6.16
N GLN A 24 10.49 2.81 5.87
CA GLN A 24 11.78 2.79 6.54
C GLN A 24 12.83 2.02 5.75
N LEU A 25 14.02 2.61 5.59
CA LEU A 25 15.17 1.91 4.98
C LEU A 25 15.62 0.74 5.87
N GLY A 26 15.97 -0.38 5.23
CA GLY A 26 16.47 -1.57 5.92
C GLY A 26 15.44 -2.38 6.69
N ASN A 27 14.20 -1.90 6.79
CA ASN A 27 13.09 -2.66 7.36
C ASN A 27 12.58 -3.68 6.33
N VAL A 28 12.53 -4.95 6.71
CA VAL A 28 12.18 -6.06 5.79
C VAL A 28 10.75 -5.92 5.27
N GLU A 29 9.80 -5.50 6.10
CA GLU A 29 8.42 -5.29 5.65
C GLU A 29 8.32 -4.13 4.66
N ALA A 30 9.01 -3.02 4.93
CA ALA A 30 9.07 -1.89 4.01
C ALA A 30 9.66 -2.29 2.65
N ILE A 31 10.75 -3.07 2.65
CA ILE A 31 11.38 -3.57 1.44
C ILE A 31 10.38 -4.43 0.64
N TYR A 32 9.73 -5.40 1.27
CA TYR A 32 8.81 -6.30 0.58
C TYR A 32 7.53 -5.60 0.11
N ARG A 33 6.95 -4.70 0.92
CA ARG A 33 5.78 -3.92 0.52
C ARG A 33 6.09 -3.00 -0.66
N THR A 34 7.30 -2.43 -0.71
CA THR A 34 7.76 -1.59 -1.82
C THR A 34 7.98 -2.43 -3.08
N GLN A 35 8.67 -3.56 -2.98
CA GLN A 35 9.00 -4.42 -4.10
C GLN A 35 7.75 -5.10 -4.67
N TYR A 36 7.08 -5.91 -3.87
CA TYR A 36 5.97 -6.74 -4.34
C TYR A 36 4.70 -5.94 -4.63
N GLY A 37 4.50 -4.79 -3.98
CA GLY A 37 3.40 -3.89 -4.32
C GLY A 37 3.44 -3.41 -5.77
N VAL A 38 4.62 -3.33 -6.36
CA VAL A 38 4.80 -2.97 -7.78
C VAL A 38 4.92 -4.21 -8.66
N GLU A 39 5.76 -5.18 -8.30
CA GLU A 39 6.01 -6.37 -9.12
C GLU A 39 4.75 -7.21 -9.35
N ASP A 40 3.95 -7.44 -8.31
CA ASP A 40 2.71 -8.20 -8.42
C ASP A 40 1.65 -7.42 -9.23
N ALA A 41 1.56 -6.10 -9.03
CA ALA A 41 0.69 -5.25 -9.85
C ALA A 41 1.09 -5.27 -11.33
N ASP A 42 2.38 -5.17 -11.62
CA ASP A 42 2.91 -5.27 -12.97
C ASP A 42 2.62 -6.62 -13.62
N ALA A 43 2.80 -7.71 -12.87
CA ALA A 43 2.51 -9.05 -13.37
C ALA A 43 1.04 -9.18 -13.82
N VAL A 44 0.12 -8.63 -13.05
CA VAL A 44 -1.31 -8.71 -13.35
C VAL A 44 -1.68 -7.76 -14.51
N ILE A 45 -1.17 -6.53 -14.52
CA ILE A 45 -1.42 -5.51 -15.55
C ILE A 45 -0.89 -6.00 -16.90
N THR A 46 0.35 -6.50 -16.95
CA THR A 46 0.97 -6.99 -18.18
C THR A 46 0.34 -8.28 -18.69
N ALA A 47 -0.11 -9.18 -17.80
CA ALA A 47 -0.90 -10.36 -18.18
C ALA A 47 -2.24 -9.97 -18.83
N ALA A 48 -2.80 -8.82 -18.49
CA ALA A 48 -3.99 -8.25 -19.11
C ALA A 48 -3.68 -7.49 -20.43
N GLY A 49 -2.44 -7.53 -20.91
CA GLY A 49 -2.01 -6.89 -22.17
C GLY A 49 -1.84 -5.37 -22.05
N LYS A 50 -1.74 -4.84 -20.83
CA LYS A 50 -1.50 -3.41 -20.57
C LYS A 50 0.00 -3.16 -20.32
N PRO A 51 0.50 -1.92 -20.53
CA PRO A 51 1.88 -1.56 -20.20
C PRO A 51 2.18 -1.74 -18.70
N ALA A 52 3.44 -2.03 -18.39
CA ALA A 52 3.94 -2.05 -17.02
C ALA A 52 3.82 -0.66 -16.36
N LEU A 53 3.77 -0.65 -15.02
CA LEU A 53 3.80 0.58 -14.24
C LEU A 53 5.12 1.32 -14.44
N GLU A 54 5.07 2.62 -14.62
CA GLU A 54 6.25 3.49 -14.69
C GLU A 54 6.33 4.39 -13.46
N TYR A 55 7.50 4.43 -12.81
CA TYR A 55 7.68 5.38 -11.72
C TYR A 55 7.59 6.82 -12.25
N PHE A 56 6.85 7.70 -11.57
CA PHE A 56 6.48 9.02 -12.08
C PHE A 56 7.68 9.94 -12.37
N ASP A 57 8.78 9.78 -11.64
CA ASP A 57 10.02 10.54 -11.79
C ASP A 57 11.13 9.64 -12.36
N ALA A 58 11.40 9.75 -13.64
CA ALA A 58 12.43 8.95 -14.32
C ALA A 58 13.86 9.22 -13.80
N SER A 59 14.08 10.33 -13.08
CA SER A 59 15.38 10.66 -12.49
C SER A 59 15.63 9.91 -11.16
N ASN A 60 14.57 9.46 -10.48
CA ASN A 60 14.68 8.68 -9.26
C ASN A 60 14.83 7.18 -9.59
N THR A 61 16.08 6.70 -9.55
CA THR A 61 16.42 5.31 -9.88
C THR A 61 15.96 4.29 -8.83
N ASP A 62 15.73 4.74 -7.59
CA ASP A 62 15.26 3.88 -6.50
C ASP A 62 13.77 3.54 -6.65
N LYS A 63 13.02 4.39 -7.38
CA LYS A 63 11.58 4.24 -7.64
C LYS A 63 10.70 4.23 -6.38
N TYR A 64 11.14 4.91 -5.34
CA TYR A 64 10.35 5.20 -4.14
C TYR A 64 10.84 6.49 -3.47
N GLN A 65 10.01 7.03 -2.59
CA GLN A 65 10.35 8.08 -1.65
C GLN A 65 10.19 7.53 -0.25
N VAL A 66 11.24 7.63 0.58
CA VAL A 66 11.29 7.01 1.90
C VAL A 66 11.14 8.05 2.99
N ASP A 67 10.41 7.70 4.06
CA ASP A 67 10.44 8.48 5.30
C ASP A 67 11.85 8.41 5.90
N GLN A 68 12.57 9.55 5.87
CA GLN A 68 13.97 9.63 6.28
C GLN A 68 14.16 9.37 7.78
N ASP A 69 13.12 9.63 8.57
CA ASP A 69 13.12 9.36 10.02
C ASP A 69 12.69 7.91 10.33
N GLY A 70 12.22 7.17 9.34
CA GLY A 70 11.79 5.78 9.48
C GLY A 70 10.54 5.59 10.35
N ASN A 71 9.70 6.60 10.47
CA ASN A 71 8.51 6.60 11.31
C ASN A 71 7.23 6.18 10.58
N TRP A 72 7.30 5.88 9.29
CA TRP A 72 6.13 5.52 8.46
C TRP A 72 5.05 6.60 8.50
N SER A 73 5.47 7.88 8.48
CA SER A 73 4.62 8.98 8.89
C SER A 73 3.79 9.57 7.76
N ALA A 74 2.55 9.95 8.11
CA ALA A 74 1.67 10.73 7.24
C ALA A 74 2.33 12.05 6.80
N THR A 75 3.08 12.72 7.70
CA THR A 75 3.73 14.00 7.42
C THR A 75 4.79 13.86 6.33
N ALA A 76 5.63 12.81 6.37
CA ALA A 76 6.64 12.59 5.34
C ALA A 76 6.00 12.36 3.98
N ALA A 77 4.97 11.51 3.90
CA ALA A 77 4.25 11.22 2.66
C ALA A 77 3.50 12.46 2.13
N ASN A 78 2.87 13.25 2.99
CA ASN A 78 2.22 14.50 2.62
C ASN A 78 3.21 15.51 2.02
N ASN A 79 4.37 15.72 2.65
CA ASN A 79 5.39 16.64 2.17
C ASN A 79 5.93 16.24 0.79
N TYR A 80 6.21 14.95 0.60
CA TYR A 80 6.63 14.41 -0.69
C TYR A 80 5.54 14.61 -1.75
N MET A 81 4.30 14.19 -1.45
CA MET A 81 3.20 14.28 -2.41
C MET A 81 2.88 15.72 -2.77
N THR A 82 2.90 16.66 -1.82
CA THR A 82 2.74 18.09 -2.08
C THR A 82 3.80 18.62 -3.04
N THR A 83 5.05 18.22 -2.84
CA THR A 83 6.17 18.57 -3.73
C THR A 83 5.98 17.95 -5.12
N ASN A 84 5.63 16.68 -5.19
CA ASN A 84 5.40 15.96 -6.43
C ASN A 84 4.28 16.64 -7.25
N LEU A 85 3.14 16.94 -6.62
CA LEU A 85 1.99 17.58 -7.29
C LEU A 85 2.27 19.01 -7.80
N SER A 86 3.34 19.65 -7.34
CA SER A 86 3.76 20.95 -7.90
C SER A 86 4.36 20.82 -9.30
N GLN A 87 4.88 19.64 -9.66
CA GLN A 87 5.56 19.36 -10.92
C GLN A 87 4.83 18.34 -11.79
N TYR A 88 4.18 17.35 -11.16
CA TYR A 88 3.49 16.24 -11.81
C TYR A 88 1.99 16.35 -11.57
N ASN A 89 1.29 16.96 -12.51
CA ASN A 89 -0.13 17.28 -12.40
C ASN A 89 -0.82 17.27 -13.77
N GLU A 90 -2.15 17.33 -13.79
CA GLU A 90 -2.94 17.30 -15.02
C GLU A 90 -2.57 18.46 -15.98
N SER A 91 -2.35 19.67 -15.46
CA SER A 91 -2.00 20.83 -16.28
C SER A 91 -0.66 20.68 -16.99
N ALA A 92 0.27 19.95 -16.40
CA ALA A 92 1.56 19.63 -17.00
C ALA A 92 1.51 18.38 -17.92
N GLY A 93 0.39 17.67 -17.96
CA GLY A 93 0.20 16.47 -18.77
C GLY A 93 0.97 15.24 -18.30
N ASN A 94 1.49 15.27 -17.07
CA ASN A 94 2.34 14.22 -16.48
C ASN A 94 1.86 13.78 -15.08
N MET A 95 0.57 13.85 -14.82
CA MET A 95 -0.03 13.51 -13.53
C MET A 95 0.36 12.12 -13.04
N ILE A 96 0.63 11.99 -11.73
CA ILE A 96 0.73 10.71 -11.05
C ILE A 96 -0.65 10.05 -11.08
N LYS A 97 -0.73 8.81 -11.56
CA LYS A 97 -1.98 8.10 -11.84
C LYS A 97 -2.30 7.01 -10.82
N LEU A 98 -1.34 6.64 -9.97
CA LEU A 98 -1.46 5.60 -8.96
C LEU A 98 -0.52 5.91 -7.80
N VAL A 99 -0.97 5.70 -6.56
CA VAL A 99 -0.13 5.83 -5.37
C VAL A 99 -0.19 4.56 -4.54
N ILE A 100 0.99 4.07 -4.17
CA ILE A 100 1.17 2.90 -3.31
C ILE A 100 1.94 3.34 -2.07
N CYS A 101 1.38 3.08 -0.89
CA CYS A 101 1.99 3.42 0.39
C CYS A 101 2.28 2.16 1.19
N ASN A 102 3.39 2.15 1.90
CA ASN A 102 3.75 1.01 2.74
C ASN A 102 2.81 0.83 3.95
N ASN A 103 2.10 1.88 4.37
CA ASN A 103 1.05 1.78 5.39
C ASN A 103 -0.07 2.81 5.18
N ASP A 104 -1.15 2.67 5.94
CA ASP A 104 -2.32 3.56 5.88
C ASP A 104 -2.01 4.98 6.35
N GLY A 105 -1.16 5.15 7.37
CA GLY A 105 -0.75 6.48 7.83
C GLY A 105 -0.11 7.31 6.73
N MET A 106 0.77 6.71 5.92
CA MET A 106 1.34 7.38 4.75
C MET A 106 0.28 7.66 3.68
N ALA A 107 -0.67 6.73 3.45
CA ALA A 107 -1.78 6.93 2.52
C ALA A 107 -2.68 8.10 2.94
N GLU A 108 -2.98 8.24 4.24
CA GLU A 108 -3.71 9.38 4.80
C GLU A 108 -2.99 10.71 4.49
N GLY A 109 -1.67 10.74 4.66
CA GLY A 109 -0.83 11.90 4.31
C GLY A 109 -0.90 12.27 2.82
N VAL A 110 -0.83 11.26 1.95
CA VAL A 110 -0.98 11.44 0.50
C VAL A 110 -2.36 12.00 0.15
N ILE A 111 -3.43 11.43 0.71
CA ILE A 111 -4.80 11.87 0.45
C ILE A 111 -5.00 13.32 0.91
N SER A 112 -4.42 13.71 2.04
CA SER A 112 -4.44 15.12 2.48
C SER A 112 -3.82 16.05 1.43
N ALA A 113 -2.64 15.70 0.88
CA ALA A 113 -1.99 16.48 -0.16
C ALA A 113 -2.79 16.53 -1.48
N LEU A 114 -3.43 15.41 -1.84
CA LEU A 114 -4.34 15.34 -2.99
C LEU A 114 -5.57 16.22 -2.80
N ASN A 115 -6.19 16.18 -1.62
CA ASN A 115 -7.36 17.01 -1.29
C ASN A 115 -7.03 18.52 -1.38
N ASP A 116 -5.85 18.95 -0.94
CA ASP A 116 -5.40 20.34 -1.04
C ASP A 116 -5.29 20.83 -2.50
N LYS A 117 -5.18 19.91 -3.46
CA LYS A 117 -5.15 20.18 -4.90
C LYS A 117 -6.48 19.90 -5.61
N GLY A 118 -7.51 19.53 -4.88
CA GLY A 118 -8.84 19.27 -5.43
C GLY A 118 -9.05 17.84 -5.95
N TYR A 119 -8.12 16.91 -5.67
CA TYR A 119 -8.27 15.49 -5.98
C TYR A 119 -8.82 14.71 -4.80
N ASN A 120 -9.38 13.53 -5.03
CA ASN A 120 -9.79 12.59 -3.99
C ASN A 120 -10.73 13.18 -2.91
N LEU A 121 -11.64 14.10 -3.28
CA LEU A 121 -12.54 14.75 -2.32
C LEU A 121 -13.69 13.84 -1.84
N GLY A 122 -13.96 12.76 -2.57
CA GLY A 122 -15.05 11.84 -2.25
C GLY A 122 -16.44 12.38 -2.60
N ASP A 123 -16.53 13.47 -3.35
CA ASP A 123 -17.76 14.14 -3.72
C ASP A 123 -18.33 13.70 -5.09
N GLY A 124 -17.61 12.80 -5.77
CA GLY A 124 -17.94 12.29 -7.10
C GLY A 124 -17.78 13.30 -8.25
N ASN A 125 -17.28 14.51 -7.97
CA ASN A 125 -17.12 15.57 -8.96
C ASN A 125 -15.65 15.90 -9.27
N CYS A 126 -14.72 15.31 -8.53
CA CYS A 126 -13.29 15.50 -8.73
C CYS A 126 -12.62 14.24 -9.27
N THR A 127 -11.45 14.42 -9.88
CA THR A 127 -10.58 13.28 -10.24
C THR A 127 -10.14 12.55 -8.97
N THR A 128 -10.32 11.23 -8.95
CA THR A 128 -9.85 10.37 -7.87
C THR A 128 -8.65 9.55 -8.35
N ILE A 129 -7.50 9.81 -7.76
CA ILE A 129 -6.28 9.03 -7.98
C ILE A 129 -6.34 7.80 -7.09
N PRO A 130 -6.16 6.58 -7.62
CA PRO A 130 -6.09 5.39 -6.79
C PRO A 130 -4.96 5.47 -5.77
N VAL A 131 -5.30 5.30 -4.48
CA VAL A 131 -4.36 5.27 -3.35
C VAL A 131 -4.56 3.98 -2.58
N PHE A 132 -3.47 3.26 -2.32
CA PHE A 132 -3.45 2.01 -1.58
C PHE A 132 -2.51 2.09 -0.39
N GLY A 133 -2.91 1.47 0.71
CA GLY A 133 -2.14 1.35 1.94
C GLY A 133 -2.10 -0.08 2.47
N VAL A 134 -1.63 -0.23 3.69
CA VAL A 134 -1.60 -1.47 4.47
C VAL A 134 -1.93 -1.13 5.91
N ASP A 135 -2.65 -1.97 6.60
CA ASP A 135 -3.03 -2.09 8.01
C ASP A 135 -4.55 -2.17 8.21
N ALA A 136 -5.35 -1.58 7.34
CA ALA A 136 -6.81 -1.43 7.46
C ALA A 136 -7.20 -0.71 8.77
N THR A 137 -6.55 0.44 9.03
CA THR A 137 -6.88 1.31 10.16
C THR A 137 -8.32 1.82 10.04
N ASP A 138 -8.92 2.22 11.17
CA ASP A 138 -10.28 2.78 11.13
C ASP A 138 -10.34 4.08 10.31
N ALA A 139 -9.27 4.88 10.34
CA ALA A 139 -9.16 6.08 9.52
C ALA A 139 -9.11 5.75 8.01
N ALA A 140 -8.30 4.78 7.60
CA ALA A 140 -8.24 4.33 6.21
C ALA A 140 -9.56 3.74 5.74
N LYS A 141 -10.24 2.93 6.56
CA LYS A 141 -11.58 2.41 6.25
C LYS A 141 -12.59 3.54 6.04
N GLN A 142 -12.53 4.60 6.85
CA GLN A 142 -13.39 5.76 6.65
C GLN A 142 -13.07 6.49 5.35
N LEU A 143 -11.79 6.68 5.00
CA LEU A 143 -11.40 7.28 3.71
C LEU A 143 -11.84 6.45 2.52
N ILE A 144 -11.85 5.12 2.64
CA ILE A 144 -12.39 4.21 1.61
C ILE A 144 -13.90 4.37 1.50
N ALA A 145 -14.62 4.39 2.62
CA ALA A 145 -16.07 4.60 2.64
C ALA A 145 -16.47 5.97 2.08
N ASP A 146 -15.65 6.99 2.29
CA ASP A 146 -15.83 8.34 1.76
C ASP A 146 -15.44 8.47 0.25
N GLY A 147 -14.94 7.40 -0.39
CA GLY A 147 -14.49 7.43 -1.79
C GLY A 147 -13.19 8.21 -2.03
N LYS A 148 -12.40 8.45 -0.99
CA LYS A 148 -11.13 9.19 -1.03
C LYS A 148 -9.91 8.28 -1.18
N MET A 149 -9.99 7.05 -0.70
CA MET A 149 -8.99 6.01 -0.78
C MET A 149 -9.56 4.80 -1.50
N THR A 150 -8.74 4.08 -2.26
CA THR A 150 -9.22 2.97 -3.10
C THR A 150 -9.28 1.66 -2.33
N GLY A 151 -8.32 1.43 -1.45
CA GLY A 151 -8.26 0.20 -0.68
C GLY A 151 -7.03 0.10 0.20
N THR A 152 -7.04 -0.87 1.08
CA THR A 152 -5.92 -1.21 1.95
C THR A 152 -5.79 -2.71 2.11
N ILE A 153 -4.63 -3.16 2.55
CA ILE A 153 -4.38 -4.55 2.91
C ILE A 153 -4.51 -4.69 4.43
N LYS A 154 -5.49 -5.46 4.88
CA LYS A 154 -5.69 -5.73 6.30
C LYS A 154 -4.60 -6.66 6.82
N GLN A 155 -3.88 -6.23 7.85
CA GLN A 155 -3.14 -7.12 8.74
C GLN A 155 -4.10 -7.73 9.76
N ASP A 156 -4.07 -9.05 9.93
CA ASP A 156 -4.90 -9.72 10.93
C ASP A 156 -4.24 -9.66 12.31
N ALA A 157 -4.41 -8.53 12.98
CA ALA A 157 -3.86 -8.29 14.32
C ALA A 157 -4.39 -9.29 15.37
N GLU A 158 -5.66 -9.70 15.22
CA GLU A 158 -6.27 -10.70 16.11
C GLU A 158 -5.64 -12.08 15.87
N GLY A 159 -5.48 -12.49 14.61
CA GLY A 159 -4.79 -13.74 14.26
C GLY A 159 -3.35 -13.75 14.74
N MET A 160 -2.62 -12.62 14.64
CA MET A 160 -1.26 -12.50 15.20
C MET A 160 -1.27 -12.65 16.72
N ALA A 161 -2.16 -11.97 17.43
CA ALA A 161 -2.28 -12.05 18.87
C ALA A 161 -2.64 -13.47 19.34
N ASN A 162 -3.56 -14.13 18.65
CA ASN A 162 -3.95 -15.51 18.92
C ASN A 162 -2.78 -16.48 18.69
N GLY A 163 -2.04 -16.32 17.59
CA GLY A 163 -0.84 -17.12 17.33
C GLY A 163 0.21 -16.98 18.43
N ILE A 164 0.52 -15.74 18.85
CA ILE A 164 1.47 -15.47 19.94
C ILE A 164 0.98 -16.09 21.26
N ALA A 165 -0.29 -15.89 21.60
CA ALA A 165 -0.87 -16.44 22.84
C ALA A 165 -0.81 -17.97 22.86
N TYR A 166 -1.11 -18.60 21.71
CA TYR A 166 -1.06 -20.06 21.57
C TYR A 166 0.36 -20.61 21.80
N LEU A 167 1.37 -20.02 21.16
CA LEU A 167 2.76 -20.41 21.34
C LEU A 167 3.23 -20.21 22.79
N ALA A 168 2.84 -19.10 23.42
CA ALA A 168 3.15 -18.83 24.82
C ALA A 168 2.53 -19.87 25.77
N MET A 169 1.30 -20.31 25.50
CA MET A 169 0.65 -21.38 26.29
C MET A 169 1.38 -22.73 26.15
N ASN A 170 1.88 -23.06 24.95
CA ASN A 170 2.67 -24.27 24.75
C ASN A 170 3.96 -24.23 25.59
N ILE A 171 4.67 -23.10 25.59
CA ILE A 171 5.86 -22.93 26.44
C ILE A 171 5.52 -23.07 27.93
N GLN A 172 4.45 -22.40 28.38
CA GLN A 172 4.02 -22.49 29.78
C GLN A 172 3.66 -23.91 30.21
N ALA A 173 3.07 -24.68 29.30
CA ALA A 173 2.70 -26.07 29.53
C ALA A 173 3.88 -27.06 29.41
N GLY A 174 5.09 -26.61 29.10
CA GLY A 174 6.25 -27.44 28.84
C GLY A 174 6.14 -28.32 27.58
N LYS A 175 5.27 -27.96 26.66
CA LYS A 175 5.12 -28.58 25.35
C LYS A 175 6.18 -28.08 24.38
N ASP A 176 6.33 -28.77 23.24
CA ASP A 176 7.03 -28.21 22.09
C ASP A 176 6.35 -26.93 21.63
N LEU A 177 7.14 -25.93 21.21
CA LEU A 177 6.64 -24.63 20.80
C LEU A 177 5.53 -24.73 19.73
N MET A 178 5.71 -25.62 18.77
CA MET A 178 4.80 -25.82 17.64
C MET A 178 3.80 -26.96 17.86
N ALA A 179 3.66 -27.49 19.09
CA ALA A 179 2.67 -28.53 19.36
C ALA A 179 1.25 -28.03 19.06
N ASP A 180 0.44 -28.88 18.45
CA ASP A 180 -0.97 -28.64 18.15
C ASP A 180 -1.24 -27.37 17.34
N THR A 181 -0.29 -26.95 16.45
CA THR A 181 -0.40 -25.73 15.61
C THR A 181 -0.99 -25.99 14.23
N ASP A 182 -1.59 -27.14 13.97
CA ASP A 182 -2.12 -27.57 12.65
C ASP A 182 -3.20 -26.64 12.08
N SER A 183 -3.85 -25.84 12.94
CA SER A 183 -4.84 -24.84 12.53
C SER A 183 -4.23 -23.55 11.94
N PHE A 184 -2.92 -23.39 12.05
CA PHE A 184 -2.22 -22.21 11.52
C PHE A 184 -1.49 -22.56 10.21
N ASN A 185 -1.22 -21.54 9.40
CA ASN A 185 -0.35 -21.66 8.23
C ASN A 185 1.11 -21.72 8.66
N ILE A 186 1.69 -22.90 8.66
CA ILE A 186 3.08 -23.14 9.09
C ILE A 186 4.02 -23.02 7.88
N SER A 187 5.17 -22.41 8.08
CA SER A 187 6.19 -22.31 7.04
C SER A 187 6.83 -23.66 6.76
N GLU A 188 6.85 -24.07 5.51
CA GLU A 188 7.60 -25.25 5.07
C GLU A 188 9.13 -25.01 5.01
N LYS A 189 9.55 -23.73 4.94
CA LYS A 189 10.95 -23.34 4.73
C LYS A 189 11.66 -22.93 6.01
N VAL A 190 10.93 -22.43 6.98
CA VAL A 190 11.48 -21.90 8.24
C VAL A 190 10.79 -22.59 9.40
N SER A 191 11.57 -23.33 10.21
CA SER A 191 11.04 -23.98 11.42
C SER A 191 10.51 -22.92 12.41
N ASN A 192 9.46 -23.29 13.14
CA ASN A 192 8.85 -22.46 14.17
C ASN A 192 8.32 -21.09 13.65
N LYS A 193 7.88 -21.05 12.39
CA LYS A 193 7.29 -19.87 11.79
C LYS A 193 5.85 -20.12 11.37
N ILE A 194 4.96 -19.31 11.89
CA ILE A 194 3.54 -19.24 11.52
C ILE A 194 3.34 -18.03 10.61
N TYR A 195 2.56 -18.18 9.54
CA TYR A 195 2.09 -17.10 8.70
C TYR A 195 0.67 -16.74 9.10
N ILE A 196 0.45 -15.45 9.34
CA ILE A 196 -0.88 -14.89 9.49
C ILE A 196 -1.21 -14.23 8.14
N PRO A 197 -2.24 -14.69 7.42
CA PRO A 197 -2.53 -14.19 6.08
C PRO A 197 -3.01 -12.73 6.12
N TYR A 198 -2.67 -12.00 5.08
CA TYR A 198 -3.25 -10.69 4.81
C TYR A 198 -4.57 -10.84 4.06
N ALA A 199 -5.42 -9.82 4.14
CA ALA A 199 -6.67 -9.74 3.39
C ALA A 199 -6.80 -8.37 2.72
N THR A 200 -7.47 -8.33 1.57
CA THR A 200 -7.82 -7.05 0.93
C THR A 200 -9.02 -6.41 1.64
N TYR A 201 -9.04 -5.09 1.69
CA TYR A 201 -10.18 -4.31 2.14
C TYR A 201 -10.43 -3.14 1.17
N THR A 202 -11.60 -3.13 0.56
CA THR A 202 -12.04 -2.13 -0.43
C THR A 202 -13.40 -1.50 -0.10
N GLY A 203 -13.84 -1.65 1.15
CA GLY A 203 -15.12 -1.08 1.61
C GLY A 203 -16.25 -2.09 1.77
N GLU A 204 -16.00 -3.39 1.58
CA GLU A 204 -16.95 -4.49 1.76
C GLU A 204 -16.56 -5.40 2.93
#